data_2d5e602d1f68984a953abc6cce0eb893
#
_entry.id   2d5e602d1f68984a953abc6cce0eb893
#
_cell.length_a   1.000
_cell.length_b   1.000
_cell.length_c   1.000
_cell.angle_alpha   90.00
_cell.angle_beta   90.00
_cell.angle_gamma   90.00
#
_symmetry.space_group_name_H-M   'P 1'
#
loop_
_entity.id
_entity.type
_entity.pdbx_description
1 polymer ?
#
loop_
_entity_poly.entity_id
_entity_poly.type
_entity_poly.pdbx_seq_one_letter_code
_entity_poly.pdbx_strand_id
1 'polypeptide(L)'
;FLAHRRKQEAAHHKRLSNEVFDPLNSILTVEVNTTELCNRTCVFCPRHDPEVFPNRNLHMTPNGASHIARELGRNDYRGKISLSGFGENLLNPKFPEIVKSFRTHLDSNIIECNTNGDRLTSEYAKSLFDNGLTLLYINLYDGAHQMEHFDELMRDIPDDKYKYRMHWSMKDHGLILNNRSGTIDWL
;
A
#
# COMPACT_ATOMS: atom_id res chain seq x y z
N PHE A 1 9.13 5.55 -9.46
CA PHE A 1 8.63 4.30 -8.89
C PHE A 1 9.54 3.12 -9.19
N LEU A 2 9.75 2.74 -10.47
CA LEU A 2 10.56 1.58 -10.86
C LEU A 2 12.02 1.67 -10.37
N ALA A 3 12.65 2.85 -10.44
CA ALA A 3 14.00 3.04 -9.95
C ALA A 3 14.13 2.83 -8.44
N HIS A 4 13.15 3.31 -7.66
CA HIS A 4 13.09 3.09 -6.22
C HIS A 4 12.92 1.61 -5.86
N ARG A 5 12.00 0.91 -6.54
CA ARG A 5 11.79 -0.52 -6.36
C ARG A 5 13.04 -1.33 -6.70
N ARG A 6 13.69 -1.06 -7.83
CA ARG A 6 14.96 -1.72 -8.22
C ARG A 6 16.07 -1.51 -7.18
N LYS A 7 16.15 -0.30 -6.59
CA LYS A 7 17.13 -0.02 -5.54
C LYS A 7 16.86 -0.83 -4.26
N GLN A 8 15.58 -0.99 -3.89
CA GLN A 8 15.19 -1.83 -2.77
C GLN A 8 15.48 -3.31 -3.03
N GLU A 9 15.16 -3.80 -4.23
CA GLU A 9 15.44 -5.18 -4.64
C GLU A 9 16.95 -5.47 -4.64
N ALA A 10 17.77 -4.56 -5.19
CA ALA A 10 19.23 -4.71 -5.20
C ALA A 10 19.82 -4.72 -3.78
N ALA A 11 19.34 -3.87 -2.87
CA ALA A 11 19.78 -3.86 -1.49
C ALA A 11 19.42 -5.16 -0.76
N HIS A 12 18.26 -5.75 -1.09
CA HIS A 12 17.82 -7.01 -0.54
C HIS A 12 18.65 -8.20 -1.08
N HIS A 13 18.89 -8.26 -2.39
CA HIS A 13 19.77 -9.30 -2.98
C HIS A 13 21.18 -9.27 -2.37
N LYS A 14 21.71 -8.09 -2.07
CA LYS A 14 23.01 -7.95 -1.41
C LYS A 14 23.00 -8.49 0.03
N ARG A 15 21.87 -8.40 0.74
CA ARG A 15 21.69 -9.03 2.06
C ARG A 15 21.71 -10.55 1.94
N LEU A 16 20.92 -11.13 1.04
CA LEU A 16 20.77 -12.57 0.87
C LEU A 16 22.07 -13.27 0.45
N SER A 17 22.98 -12.58 -0.24
CA SER A 17 24.26 -13.17 -0.68
C SER A 17 25.28 -13.40 0.45
N ASN A 18 25.04 -12.83 1.63
CA ASN A 18 25.99 -12.85 2.75
C ASN A 18 25.50 -13.55 4.02
N GLU A 19 24.27 -14.08 4.05
CA GLU A 19 23.65 -14.68 5.24
C GLU A 19 23.20 -16.11 4.98
N VAL A 20 23.09 -16.91 6.04
CA VAL A 20 22.41 -18.20 6.00
C VAL A 20 20.99 -17.98 5.49
N PHE A 21 20.56 -18.77 4.52
CA PHE A 21 19.22 -18.63 3.91
C PHE A 21 18.12 -18.70 4.97
N ASP A 22 17.46 -17.59 5.18
CA ASP A 22 16.27 -17.47 6.03
C ASP A 22 15.05 -17.26 5.10
N PRO A 23 14.13 -18.22 5.02
CA PRO A 23 12.95 -18.12 4.13
C PRO A 23 12.10 -16.87 4.39
N LEU A 24 11.93 -16.48 5.65
CA LEU A 24 11.11 -15.31 5.99
C LEU A 24 11.80 -14.00 5.59
N ASN A 25 13.10 -13.89 5.84
CA ASN A 25 13.87 -12.70 5.45
C ASN A 25 14.18 -12.63 3.96
N SER A 26 13.91 -13.70 3.19
CA SER A 26 13.90 -13.66 1.73
C SER A 26 12.65 -12.99 1.16
N ILE A 27 11.59 -12.81 1.95
CA ILE A 27 10.35 -12.12 1.57
C ILE A 27 10.58 -10.61 1.63
N LEU A 28 10.55 -9.95 0.47
CA LEU A 28 10.73 -8.49 0.35
C LEU A 28 9.59 -7.68 0.93
N THR A 29 8.37 -8.17 0.71
CA THR A 29 7.14 -7.43 1.03
C THR A 29 6.05 -8.40 1.45
N VAL A 30 5.43 -8.12 2.58
CA VAL A 30 4.15 -8.68 2.96
C VAL A 30 3.07 -7.67 2.60
N GLU A 31 2.20 -8.04 1.65
CA GLU A 31 1.05 -7.23 1.27
C GLU A 31 -0.17 -7.63 2.12
N VAL A 32 -0.86 -6.63 2.65
CA VAL A 32 -2.01 -6.82 3.54
C VAL A 32 -3.19 -6.01 3.04
N ASN A 33 -4.25 -6.69 2.63
CA ASN A 33 -5.52 -6.07 2.28
C ASN A 33 -6.35 -5.85 3.54
N THR A 34 -6.58 -4.60 3.93
CA THR A 34 -7.23 -4.26 5.20
C THR A 34 -8.76 -4.18 5.10
N THR A 35 -9.29 -4.18 3.89
CA THR A 35 -10.74 -4.13 3.64
C THR A 35 -11.10 -4.68 2.27
N GLU A 36 -12.29 -5.25 2.15
CA GLU A 36 -12.85 -5.64 0.86
C GLU A 36 -13.70 -4.53 0.21
N LEU A 37 -13.81 -3.35 0.83
CA LEU A 37 -14.47 -2.20 0.24
C LEU A 37 -13.52 -1.38 -0.63
N CYS A 38 -14.05 -0.91 -1.77
CA CYS A 38 -13.45 0.17 -2.54
C CYS A 38 -14.56 1.07 -3.09
N ASN A 39 -14.31 2.36 -3.14
CA ASN A 39 -15.23 3.34 -3.73
C ASN A 39 -14.99 3.56 -5.23
N ARG A 40 -14.02 2.86 -5.83
CA ARG A 40 -13.73 2.89 -7.27
C ARG A 40 -13.85 1.52 -7.91
N THR A 41 -14.19 1.51 -9.20
CA THR A 41 -14.27 0.31 -10.07
C THR A 41 -13.32 0.49 -11.25
N CYS A 42 -12.01 0.54 -10.95
CA CYS A 42 -10.99 0.74 -11.98
C CYS A 42 -10.97 -0.44 -12.97
N VAL A 43 -10.94 -0.15 -14.27
CA VAL A 43 -10.96 -1.16 -15.34
C VAL A 43 -9.83 -2.19 -15.28
N PHE A 44 -8.69 -1.84 -14.70
CA PHE A 44 -7.54 -2.73 -14.52
C PHE A 44 -7.55 -3.48 -13.17
N CYS A 45 -8.63 -3.39 -12.41
CA CYS A 45 -8.77 -4.05 -11.11
C CYS A 45 -9.80 -5.18 -11.20
N PRO A 46 -9.60 -6.33 -10.56
CA PRO A 46 -10.61 -7.41 -10.51
C PRO A 46 -11.99 -6.96 -9.99
N ARG A 47 -12.05 -5.85 -9.25
CA ARG A 47 -13.31 -5.23 -8.79
C ARG A 47 -14.18 -4.65 -9.91
N HIS A 48 -13.63 -4.51 -11.11
CA HIS A 48 -14.42 -4.12 -12.28
C HIS A 48 -15.54 -5.15 -12.55
N ASP A 49 -15.24 -6.40 -12.25
CA ASP A 49 -16.23 -7.48 -12.31
C ASP A 49 -16.66 -7.90 -10.88
N PRO A 50 -17.89 -7.60 -10.46
CA PRO A 50 -18.38 -7.95 -9.12
C PRO A 50 -18.56 -9.46 -8.92
N GLU A 51 -18.62 -10.28 -9.97
CA GLU A 51 -18.65 -11.75 -9.86
C GLU A 51 -17.25 -12.29 -9.51
N VAL A 52 -16.20 -11.65 -10.01
CA VAL A 52 -14.79 -12.00 -9.70
C VAL A 52 -14.39 -11.51 -8.31
N PHE A 53 -14.69 -10.24 -8.01
CA PHE A 53 -14.32 -9.64 -6.72
C PHE A 53 -15.41 -8.71 -6.19
N PRO A 54 -16.40 -9.24 -5.45
CA PRO A 54 -17.53 -8.47 -4.94
C PRO A 54 -17.07 -7.41 -3.91
N ASN A 55 -17.78 -6.28 -3.90
CA ASN A 55 -17.53 -5.18 -2.97
C ASN A 55 -18.22 -5.44 -1.63
N ARG A 56 -17.58 -6.16 -0.72
CA ARG A 56 -18.14 -6.55 0.57
C ARG A 56 -17.69 -5.63 1.69
N ASN A 57 -18.60 -5.32 2.64
CA ASN A 57 -18.28 -4.53 3.83
C ASN A 57 -17.58 -5.39 4.90
N LEU A 58 -16.39 -5.88 4.55
CA LEU A 58 -15.54 -6.68 5.43
C LEU A 58 -14.23 -5.95 5.70
N HIS A 59 -13.85 -5.89 6.97
CA HIS A 59 -12.68 -5.14 7.41
C HIS A 59 -11.80 -5.99 8.33
N MET A 60 -10.49 -5.82 8.16
CA MET A 60 -9.51 -6.28 9.14
C MET A 60 -9.70 -5.50 10.45
N THR A 61 -9.56 -6.18 11.56
CA THR A 61 -9.55 -5.55 12.88
C THR A 61 -8.12 -5.20 13.33
N PRO A 62 -7.93 -4.22 14.24
CA PRO A 62 -6.63 -3.95 14.84
C PRO A 62 -6.01 -5.18 15.54
N ASN A 63 -6.83 -6.04 16.16
CA ASN A 63 -6.37 -7.29 16.75
C ASN A 63 -5.81 -8.26 15.71
N GLY A 64 -6.46 -8.40 14.56
CA GLY A 64 -5.97 -9.20 13.43
C GLY A 64 -4.63 -8.67 12.92
N ALA A 65 -4.52 -7.35 12.73
CA ALA A 65 -3.28 -6.69 12.34
C ALA A 65 -2.16 -6.91 13.37
N SER A 66 -2.45 -6.76 14.65
CA SER A 66 -1.51 -6.98 15.75
C SER A 66 -1.03 -8.44 15.80
N HIS A 67 -1.91 -9.40 15.53
CA HIS A 67 -1.52 -10.82 15.47
C HIS A 67 -0.49 -11.06 14.35
N ILE A 68 -0.77 -10.60 13.14
CA ILE A 68 0.14 -10.72 12.00
C ILE A 68 1.48 -10.02 12.30
N ALA A 69 1.42 -8.77 12.76
CA ALA A 69 2.61 -7.98 13.04
C ALA A 69 3.49 -8.62 14.12
N ARG A 70 2.89 -9.16 15.18
CA ARG A 70 3.59 -9.85 16.26
C ARG A 70 4.28 -11.12 15.77
N GLU A 71 3.64 -11.92 14.93
CA GLU A 71 4.26 -13.13 14.39
C GLU A 71 5.43 -12.79 13.45
N LEU A 72 5.30 -11.74 12.63
CA LEU A 72 6.40 -11.24 11.83
C LEU A 72 7.56 -10.72 12.70
N GLY A 73 7.26 -9.94 13.75
CA GLY A 73 8.26 -9.40 14.67
C GLY A 73 8.99 -10.48 15.47
N ARG A 74 8.28 -11.50 15.96
CA ARG A 74 8.87 -12.65 16.68
C ARG A 74 9.86 -13.45 15.82
N ASN A 75 9.67 -13.44 14.52
CA ASN A 75 10.54 -14.10 13.57
C ASN A 75 11.53 -13.15 12.89
N ASP A 76 11.79 -11.99 13.48
CA ASP A 76 12.77 -10.99 13.02
C ASP A 76 12.60 -10.58 11.55
N TYR A 77 11.34 -10.50 11.07
CA TYR A 77 11.04 -10.08 9.70
C TYR A 77 11.55 -8.66 9.44
N ARG A 78 12.35 -8.51 8.38
CA ARG A 78 13.01 -7.23 8.03
C ARG A 78 12.55 -6.62 6.72
N GLY A 79 11.62 -7.25 6.03
CA GLY A 79 10.99 -6.72 4.82
C GLY A 79 10.01 -5.59 5.13
N LYS A 80 9.32 -5.12 4.13
CA LYS A 80 8.31 -4.07 4.28
C LYS A 80 6.89 -4.63 4.38
N ILE A 81 6.03 -3.89 5.03
CA ILE A 81 4.59 -4.10 5.04
C ILE A 81 3.96 -3.15 4.02
N SER A 82 3.21 -3.69 3.07
CA SER A 82 2.44 -2.91 2.11
C SER A 82 0.95 -3.06 2.43
N LEU A 83 0.38 -2.03 3.02
CA LEU A 83 -1.06 -1.95 3.26
C LEU A 83 -1.72 -1.57 1.92
N SER A 84 -2.09 -2.59 1.17
CA SER A 84 -2.60 -2.47 -0.19
C SER A 84 -3.45 -3.70 -0.55
N GLY A 85 -3.93 -3.75 -1.78
CA GLY A 85 -4.74 -4.85 -2.27
C GLY A 85 -5.84 -4.36 -3.19
N PHE A 86 -6.95 -5.05 -3.23
CA PHE A 86 -8.10 -4.68 -4.06
C PHE A 86 -9.11 -3.78 -3.32
N GLY A 87 -8.93 -3.53 -2.02
CA GLY A 87 -9.71 -2.60 -1.23
C GLY A 87 -9.09 -1.21 -1.16
N GLU A 88 -9.90 -0.21 -0.77
CA GLU A 88 -9.42 1.12 -0.40
C GLU A 88 -9.25 1.19 1.12
N ASN A 89 -8.00 1.25 1.56
CA ASN A 89 -7.66 1.18 2.98
C ASN A 89 -8.36 2.25 3.83
N LEU A 90 -8.54 3.46 3.29
CA LEU A 90 -9.18 4.57 4.02
C LEU A 90 -10.67 4.36 4.25
N LEU A 91 -11.28 3.33 3.66
CA LEU A 91 -12.65 2.90 3.96
C LEU A 91 -12.73 1.97 5.18
N ASN A 92 -11.60 1.44 5.66
CA ASN A 92 -11.61 0.74 6.94
C ASN A 92 -11.66 1.76 8.08
N PRO A 93 -12.74 1.80 8.88
CA PRO A 93 -12.90 2.81 9.93
C PRO A 93 -11.86 2.73 11.05
N LYS A 94 -11.10 1.62 11.09
CA LYS A 94 -10.03 1.36 12.07
C LYS A 94 -8.64 1.38 11.44
N PHE A 95 -8.50 1.97 10.26
CA PHE A 95 -7.23 1.93 9.53
C PHE A 95 -6.06 2.58 10.28
N PRO A 96 -6.19 3.74 10.96
CA PRO A 96 -5.10 4.29 11.76
C PRO A 96 -4.63 3.36 12.89
N GLU A 97 -5.57 2.69 13.57
CA GLU A 97 -5.23 1.72 14.61
C GLU A 97 -4.56 0.45 14.04
N ILE A 98 -4.88 0.07 12.81
CA ILE A 98 -4.20 -1.01 12.08
C ILE A 98 -2.74 -0.64 11.80
N VAL A 99 -2.48 0.58 11.30
CA VAL A 99 -1.12 1.10 11.10
C VAL A 99 -0.34 1.05 12.41
N LYS A 100 -0.93 1.54 13.50
CA LYS A 100 -0.34 1.49 14.84
C LYS A 100 -0.02 0.07 15.30
N SER A 101 -0.92 -0.89 15.01
CA SER A 101 -0.72 -2.29 15.37
C SER A 101 0.51 -2.89 14.68
N PHE A 102 0.72 -2.59 13.40
CA PHE A 102 1.94 -2.99 12.71
C PHE A 102 3.17 -2.31 13.30
N ARG A 103 3.13 -1.00 13.51
CA ARG A 103 4.28 -0.24 14.05
C ARG A 103 4.70 -0.72 15.46
N THR A 104 3.74 -1.11 16.29
CA THR A 104 4.01 -1.59 17.65
C THR A 104 4.90 -2.83 17.70
N HIS A 105 4.84 -3.68 16.69
CA HIS A 105 5.60 -4.94 16.65
C HIS A 105 6.73 -4.94 15.59
N LEU A 106 6.74 -3.95 14.71
CA LEU A 106 7.68 -3.81 13.59
C LEU A 106 8.23 -2.37 13.58
N ASP A 107 9.04 -2.05 14.59
CA ASP A 107 9.51 -0.70 14.90
C ASP A 107 10.37 -0.07 13.80
N SER A 108 11.21 -0.86 13.12
CA SER A 108 12.15 -0.41 12.09
C SER A 108 11.71 -0.71 10.65
N ASN A 109 10.63 -1.48 10.46
CA ASN A 109 10.16 -1.86 9.12
C ASN A 109 9.53 -0.67 8.39
N ILE A 110 9.63 -0.68 7.07
CA ILE A 110 8.85 0.23 6.23
C ILE A 110 7.40 -0.26 6.24
N ILE A 111 6.49 0.62 6.64
CA ILE A 111 5.05 0.41 6.53
C ILE A 111 4.54 1.41 5.49
N GLU A 112 4.14 0.92 4.34
CA GLU A 112 3.61 1.75 3.25
C GLU A 112 2.11 1.51 3.06
N CYS A 113 1.39 2.53 2.63
CA CYS A 113 -0.01 2.44 2.26
C CYS A 113 -0.20 2.87 0.80
N ASN A 114 -1.06 2.15 0.07
CA ASN A 114 -1.57 2.55 -1.23
C ASN A 114 -3.04 2.98 -1.08
N THR A 115 -3.38 4.16 -1.59
CA THR A 115 -4.73 4.70 -1.55
C THR A 115 -5.09 5.38 -2.87
N ASN A 116 -6.38 5.42 -3.21
CA ASN A 116 -6.90 6.25 -4.29
C ASN A 116 -7.06 7.73 -3.87
N GLY A 117 -6.90 8.03 -2.59
CA GLY A 117 -6.93 9.36 -2.04
C GLY A 117 -8.32 10.00 -1.87
N ASP A 118 -9.38 9.41 -2.40
CA ASP A 118 -10.73 10.03 -2.41
C ASP A 118 -11.29 10.33 -1.01
N ARG A 119 -10.77 9.68 0.02
CA ARG A 119 -11.15 9.86 1.43
C ARG A 119 -10.05 10.52 2.27
N LEU A 120 -8.98 10.95 1.63
CA LEU A 120 -7.86 11.56 2.31
C LEU A 120 -8.19 13.01 2.69
N THR A 121 -7.89 13.38 3.92
CA THR A 121 -7.85 14.76 4.42
C THR A 121 -6.48 15.02 5.04
N SER A 122 -6.11 16.30 5.25
CA SER A 122 -4.85 16.64 5.90
C SER A 122 -4.75 16.05 7.31
N GLU A 123 -5.83 16.08 8.09
CA GLU A 123 -5.89 15.51 9.43
C GLU A 123 -5.75 13.99 9.41
N TYR A 124 -6.40 13.34 8.41
CA TYR A 124 -6.31 11.90 8.27
C TYR A 124 -4.88 11.47 7.88
N ALA A 125 -4.25 12.18 6.94
CA ALA A 125 -2.85 11.95 6.56
C ALA A 125 -1.92 12.09 7.78
N LYS A 126 -2.03 13.19 8.54
CA LYS A 126 -1.26 13.38 9.79
C LYS A 126 -1.48 12.22 10.76
N SER A 127 -2.73 11.81 10.97
CA SER A 127 -3.05 10.67 11.85
C SER A 127 -2.36 9.37 11.42
N LEU A 128 -2.26 9.08 10.11
CA LEU A 128 -1.56 7.89 9.63
C LEU A 128 -0.07 7.92 9.98
N PHE A 129 0.60 9.06 9.77
CA PHE A 129 2.02 9.22 10.10
C PHE A 129 2.26 9.20 11.61
N ASP A 130 1.40 9.81 12.40
CA ASP A 130 1.45 9.78 13.88
C ASP A 130 1.30 8.36 14.43
N ASN A 131 0.55 7.50 13.73
CA ASN A 131 0.41 6.08 14.05
C ASN A 131 1.53 5.21 13.44
N GLY A 132 2.54 5.80 12.80
CA GLY A 132 3.75 5.12 12.37
C GLY A 132 3.79 4.66 10.92
N LEU A 133 2.92 5.19 10.05
CA LEU A 133 3.07 5.02 8.60
C LEU A 133 4.41 5.60 8.15
N THR A 134 5.12 4.87 7.28
CA THR A 134 6.41 5.36 6.76
C THR A 134 6.24 6.09 5.44
N LEU A 135 5.36 5.60 4.56
CA LEU A 135 5.20 6.10 3.21
C LEU A 135 3.76 5.93 2.73
N LEU A 136 3.20 6.99 2.16
CA LEU A 136 1.89 7.01 1.54
C LEU A 136 2.02 7.10 0.01
N TYR A 137 1.46 6.13 -0.72
CA TYR A 137 1.29 6.21 -2.16
C TYR A 137 -0.13 6.65 -2.48
N ILE A 138 -0.25 7.81 -3.11
CA ILE A 138 -1.53 8.35 -3.59
C ILE A 138 -1.62 8.07 -5.09
N ASN A 139 -2.61 7.26 -5.47
CA ASN A 139 -2.83 6.87 -6.85
C ASN A 139 -3.77 7.87 -7.52
N LEU A 140 -3.28 8.53 -8.56
CA LEU A 140 -4.01 9.56 -9.31
C LEU A 140 -4.58 8.91 -10.56
N TYR A 141 -5.91 8.96 -10.73
CA TYR A 141 -6.62 8.28 -11.81
C TYR A 141 -7.26 9.22 -12.83
N ASP A 142 -7.63 10.42 -12.37
CA ASP A 142 -8.58 11.27 -13.11
C ASP A 142 -7.89 12.42 -13.87
N GLY A 143 -6.57 12.54 -13.77
CA GLY A 143 -5.78 13.52 -14.51
C GLY A 143 -4.86 14.38 -13.67
N ALA A 144 -4.10 15.25 -14.33
CA ALA A 144 -3.06 16.07 -13.70
C ALA A 144 -3.61 17.06 -12.65
N HIS A 145 -4.87 17.47 -12.77
CA HIS A 145 -5.53 18.37 -11.82
C HIS A 145 -5.58 17.80 -10.38
N GLN A 146 -5.52 16.48 -10.24
CA GLN A 146 -5.46 15.87 -8.91
C GLN A 146 -4.16 16.20 -8.17
N MET A 147 -3.07 16.50 -8.87
CA MET A 147 -1.79 16.87 -8.23
C MET A 147 -1.93 18.12 -7.38
N GLU A 148 -2.50 19.20 -7.94
CA GLU A 148 -2.71 20.44 -7.20
C GLU A 148 -3.55 20.24 -5.94
N HIS A 149 -4.61 19.44 -6.06
CA HIS A 149 -5.46 19.11 -4.92
C HIS A 149 -4.67 18.39 -3.81
N PHE A 150 -3.89 17.38 -4.16
CA PHE A 150 -3.13 16.62 -3.16
C PHE A 150 -1.90 17.39 -2.66
N ASP A 151 -1.27 18.24 -3.47
CA ASP A 151 -0.19 19.12 -3.01
C ASP A 151 -0.70 20.07 -1.91
N GLU A 152 -1.90 20.64 -2.09
CA GLU A 152 -2.54 21.47 -1.07
C GLU A 152 -2.86 20.67 0.20
N LEU A 153 -3.44 19.47 0.05
CA LEU A 153 -3.82 18.58 1.14
C LEU A 153 -2.60 18.13 1.94
N MET A 154 -1.50 17.85 1.27
CA MET A 154 -0.27 17.30 1.85
C MET A 154 0.75 18.39 2.25
N ARG A 155 0.41 19.66 2.15
CA ARG A 155 1.32 20.81 2.37
C ARG A 155 2.15 20.74 3.65
N ASP A 156 1.56 20.24 4.75
CA ASP A 156 2.21 20.13 6.06
C ASP A 156 2.91 18.77 6.27
N ILE A 157 2.92 17.91 5.27
CA ILE A 157 3.56 16.59 5.32
C ILE A 157 4.88 16.66 4.54
N PRO A 158 6.02 16.21 5.10
CA PRO A 158 7.29 16.21 4.38
C PRO A 158 7.24 15.42 3.07
N ASP A 159 7.88 15.92 2.01
CA ASP A 159 7.84 15.36 0.64
C ASP A 159 8.41 13.93 0.53
N ASP A 160 9.22 13.52 1.48
CA ASP A 160 9.76 12.16 1.54
C ASP A 160 8.75 11.13 2.08
N LYS A 161 7.64 11.60 2.67
CA LYS A 161 6.60 10.78 3.28
C LYS A 161 5.52 10.31 2.33
N TYR A 162 5.40 10.90 1.16
CA TYR A 162 4.38 10.51 0.18
C TYR A 162 4.92 10.49 -1.25
N LYS A 163 4.22 9.79 -2.13
CA LYS A 163 4.53 9.68 -3.55
C LYS A 163 3.26 9.56 -4.36
N TYR A 164 3.24 10.19 -5.53
CA TYR A 164 2.16 10.03 -6.50
C TYR A 164 2.45 8.88 -7.46
N ARG A 165 1.39 8.15 -7.82
CA ARG A 165 1.37 7.21 -8.94
C ARG A 165 0.31 7.65 -9.93
N MET A 166 0.73 8.00 -11.14
CA MET A 166 -0.14 8.52 -12.18
C MET A 166 -0.65 7.37 -13.04
N HIS A 167 -1.98 7.23 -13.14
CA HIS A 167 -2.64 6.16 -13.88
C HIS A 167 -3.38 6.64 -15.13
N TRP A 168 -3.56 7.95 -15.32
CA TRP A 168 -4.25 8.49 -16.50
C TRP A 168 -3.43 8.44 -17.78
N SER A 169 -2.11 8.33 -17.70
CA SER A 169 -1.20 8.24 -18.85
C SER A 169 -0.19 7.13 -18.61
N MET A 170 -0.68 5.90 -18.58
CA MET A 170 0.14 4.74 -18.21
C MET A 170 1.28 4.47 -19.20
N LYS A 171 1.07 4.74 -20.50
CA LYS A 171 2.11 4.60 -21.54
C LYS A 171 3.28 5.56 -21.30
N ASP A 172 2.97 6.81 -20.95
CA ASP A 172 3.97 7.86 -20.76
C ASP A 172 4.78 7.65 -19.48
N HIS A 173 4.24 6.91 -18.51
CA HIS A 173 4.89 6.61 -17.24
C HIS A 173 5.47 5.20 -17.16
N GLY A 174 5.49 4.45 -18.26
CA GLY A 174 6.06 3.11 -18.34
C GLY A 174 5.33 2.06 -17.49
N LEU A 175 4.07 2.29 -17.17
CA LEU A 175 3.23 1.30 -16.49
C LEU A 175 2.74 0.27 -17.51
N ILE A 176 2.98 -1.00 -17.22
CA ILE A 176 2.46 -2.13 -17.99
C ILE A 176 1.32 -2.74 -17.18
N LEU A 177 0.13 -2.71 -17.73
CA LEU A 177 -1.01 -3.44 -17.20
C LEU A 177 -0.88 -4.92 -17.53
N ASN A 178 -1.33 -5.75 -16.63
CA ASN A 178 -1.52 -7.18 -16.86
C ASN A 178 -2.97 -7.55 -16.53
N ASN A 179 -3.42 -8.66 -17.09
CA ASN A 179 -4.79 -9.13 -16.89
C ASN A 179 -5.03 -9.82 -15.54
N ARG A 180 -4.11 -9.65 -14.57
CA ARG A 180 -4.21 -10.26 -13.23
C ARG A 180 -4.53 -11.76 -13.27
N SER A 181 -3.78 -12.52 -14.08
CA SER A 181 -3.96 -13.97 -14.28
C SER A 181 -5.34 -14.35 -14.85
N GLY A 182 -5.86 -13.53 -15.75
CA GLY A 182 -7.13 -13.78 -16.45
C GLY A 182 -8.37 -13.26 -15.72
N THR A 183 -8.23 -12.50 -14.65
CA THR A 183 -9.37 -11.89 -13.95
C THR A 183 -9.83 -10.57 -14.55
N ILE A 184 -9.21 -10.13 -15.64
CA ILE A 184 -9.54 -8.89 -16.35
C ILE A 184 -9.54 -9.17 -17.86
N ASP A 185 -10.69 -9.04 -18.52
CA ASP A 185 -10.92 -9.46 -19.92
C ASP A 185 -10.58 -8.42 -20.99
N TRP A 186 -10.20 -7.22 -20.62
CA TRP A 186 -10.03 -6.11 -21.56
C TRP A 186 -8.63 -5.99 -22.20
N LEU A 187 -7.72 -6.92 -21.91
CA LEU A 187 -6.36 -6.97 -22.49
C LEU A 187 -6.28 -7.92 -23.65
#